data_8da17be05b43edbf4c64e68a0a8c2d03
#
_entry.id   8da17be05b43edbf4c64e68a0a8c2d03
#
_cell.length_a   1.000
_cell.length_b   1.000
_cell.length_c   1.000
_cell.angle_alpha   90.00
_cell.angle_beta   90.00
_cell.angle_gamma   90.00
#
_symmetry.space_group_name_H-M   'P 1'
#
loop_
_entity.id
_entity.type
_entity.pdbx_description
1 polymer ?
#
loop_
_entity_poly.entity_id
_entity_poly.type
_entity_poly.pdbx_seq_one_letter_code
_entity_poly.pdbx_strand_id
1 'polypeptide(L)'
;MRNIIFTLLLALTAGGTAQAEDAMLDDFVAKPETRWQFFSDRVMGGVSDGKLEFITQSDGSYAQMTGQVSLENNGGFIQFRHNLKTSVQPDQTGIKIKVRGNNQTYYVHLRTAGTILPWHYYQAAFDASDAWQEIRLPFDGFEKSNKILRKTPKPTSLKSIGIVAFGRAH
;
A
#
# COMPACT_ATOMS: atom_id res chain seq x y z
N MET A 1 -14.76 -15.28 4.17
CA MET A 1 -14.45 -14.02 3.43
C MET A 1 -13.74 -13.09 4.38
N ARG A 2 -12.53 -12.65 4.01
CA ARG A 2 -11.71 -11.78 4.86
C ARG A 2 -11.97 -10.34 4.42
N ASN A 3 -12.73 -9.59 5.20
CA ASN A 3 -13.00 -8.18 4.91
C ASN A 3 -11.86 -7.33 5.46
N ILE A 4 -11.18 -6.62 4.57
CA ILE A 4 -10.15 -5.65 4.91
C ILE A 4 -10.70 -4.29 4.50
N ILE A 5 -10.82 -3.39 5.45
CA ILE A 5 -11.31 -2.03 5.19
C ILE A 5 -10.13 -1.08 5.38
N PHE A 6 -9.77 -0.38 4.32
CA PHE A 6 -8.75 0.65 4.36
C PHE A 6 -9.38 2.02 4.10
N THR A 7 -9.32 2.91 5.08
CA THR A 7 -9.30 4.33 4.76
C THR A 7 -7.83 4.70 4.61
N LEU A 8 -7.40 4.88 3.38
CA LEU A 8 -6.05 5.32 3.12
C LEU A 8 -6.02 6.84 3.14
N LEU A 9 -5.95 7.44 4.33
CA LEU A 9 -5.39 8.77 4.46
C LEU A 9 -3.89 8.61 4.26
N LEU A 10 -3.45 8.55 3.00
CA LEU A 10 -2.04 8.41 2.69
C LEU A 10 -1.42 9.79 2.74
N ALA A 11 -0.84 10.14 3.88
CA ALA A 11 -0.04 11.33 4.03
C ALA A 11 1.44 10.97 4.00
N LEU A 12 2.22 11.79 3.34
CA LEU A 12 3.68 11.75 3.36
C LEU A 12 4.15 12.56 4.56
N THR A 13 4.99 11.99 5.41
CA THR A 13 5.50 12.67 6.61
C THR A 13 6.84 13.34 6.33
N ALA A 14 6.99 14.60 6.73
CA ALA A 14 8.27 15.30 6.68
C ALA A 14 8.96 15.25 8.05
N GLY A 15 10.27 15.14 8.06
CA GLY A 15 11.10 15.22 9.27
C GLY A 15 11.72 16.62 9.42
N GLY A 16 11.35 17.35 10.46
CA GLY A 16 11.94 18.65 10.78
C GLY A 16 11.14 19.41 11.84
N THR A 17 11.77 20.31 12.57
CA THR A 17 11.20 21.11 13.70
C THR A 17 10.21 22.21 13.29
N ALA A 18 9.89 22.37 12.01
CA ALA A 18 8.70 23.06 11.53
C ALA A 18 7.66 21.99 11.22
N GLN A 19 6.40 22.19 11.64
CA GLN A 19 5.29 21.30 11.28
C GLN A 19 5.17 21.27 9.74
N ALA A 20 5.86 20.32 9.13
CA ALA A 20 5.64 20.02 7.73
C ALA A 20 4.26 19.34 7.68
N GLU A 21 3.31 19.98 7.03
CA GLU A 21 2.01 19.37 6.77
C GLU A 21 2.20 18.05 6.02
N ASP A 22 1.57 17.01 6.54
CA ASP A 22 1.52 15.72 5.84
C ASP A 22 0.86 15.93 4.47
N ALA A 23 1.61 15.75 3.40
CA ALA A 23 1.07 15.89 2.05
C ALA A 23 0.09 14.74 1.77
N MET A 24 -1.19 15.08 1.56
CA MET A 24 -2.23 14.12 1.22
C MET A 24 -1.93 13.47 -0.12
N LEU A 25 -1.79 12.15 -0.16
CA LEU A 25 -1.64 11.42 -1.42
C LEU A 25 -2.97 11.08 -2.06
N ASP A 26 -3.91 10.54 -1.30
CA ASP A 26 -5.25 10.20 -1.77
C ASP A 26 -6.26 10.14 -0.60
N ASP A 27 -7.42 10.72 -0.80
CA ASP A 27 -8.56 10.73 0.13
C ASP A 27 -9.72 9.85 -0.35
N PHE A 28 -9.58 9.22 -1.50
CA PHE A 28 -10.59 8.42 -2.19
C PHE A 28 -11.90 9.14 -2.56
N VAL A 29 -11.93 10.47 -2.59
CA VAL A 29 -13.15 11.24 -2.88
C VAL A 29 -13.42 11.34 -4.39
N ALA A 30 -12.43 11.76 -5.19
CA ALA A 30 -12.64 12.08 -6.61
C ALA A 30 -12.22 10.92 -7.53
N LYS A 31 -13.18 10.08 -7.97
CA LYS A 31 -12.98 9.00 -8.94
C LYS A 31 -11.76 8.11 -8.64
N PRO A 32 -11.65 7.55 -7.43
CA PRO A 32 -10.48 6.75 -7.03
C PRO A 32 -10.27 5.51 -7.92
N GLU A 33 -11.32 4.97 -8.53
CA GLU A 33 -11.28 3.87 -9.49
C GLU A 33 -10.43 4.16 -10.74
N THR A 34 -10.18 5.42 -11.04
CA THR A 34 -9.30 5.81 -12.16
C THR A 34 -7.82 5.81 -11.79
N ARG A 35 -7.50 5.76 -10.50
CA ARG A 35 -6.14 5.83 -9.96
C ARG A 35 -5.68 4.52 -9.36
N TRP A 36 -6.58 3.81 -8.68
CA TRP A 36 -6.30 2.58 -7.98
C TRP A 36 -6.79 1.38 -8.76
N GLN A 37 -5.95 0.37 -8.88
CA GLN A 37 -6.24 -0.86 -9.61
C GLN A 37 -6.06 -2.05 -8.69
N PHE A 38 -7.06 -2.94 -8.68
CA PHE A 38 -6.98 -4.24 -8.02
C PHE A 38 -6.35 -5.27 -8.95
N PHE A 39 -5.54 -6.15 -8.40
CA PHE A 39 -5.08 -7.36 -9.06
C PHE A 39 -4.68 -8.43 -8.03
N SER A 40 -4.69 -9.67 -8.45
CA SER A 40 -4.32 -10.83 -7.65
C SER A 40 -3.22 -11.62 -8.35
N ASP A 41 -2.77 -12.67 -7.71
CA ASP A 41 -1.81 -13.63 -8.25
C ASP A 41 -2.30 -14.34 -9.53
N ARG A 42 -3.56 -14.19 -9.93
CA ARG A 42 -4.09 -14.67 -11.21
C ARG A 42 -3.28 -14.19 -12.42
N VAL A 43 -2.62 -13.02 -12.32
CA VAL A 43 -1.71 -12.52 -13.34
C VAL A 43 -0.48 -13.42 -13.56
N MET A 44 -0.23 -14.35 -12.62
CA MET A 44 0.88 -15.33 -12.66
C MET A 44 0.38 -16.77 -12.60
N GLY A 45 -0.92 -17.02 -12.79
CA GLY A 45 -1.52 -18.35 -12.76
C GLY A 45 -2.01 -18.81 -11.38
N GLY A 46 -1.95 -17.98 -10.35
CA GLY A 46 -2.56 -18.24 -9.05
C GLY A 46 -4.09 -18.22 -9.10
N VAL A 47 -4.74 -18.56 -8.00
CA VAL A 47 -6.20 -18.69 -7.90
C VAL A 47 -6.80 -17.81 -6.81
N SER A 48 -6.04 -16.89 -6.23
CA SER A 48 -6.57 -15.91 -5.28
C SER A 48 -7.63 -15.04 -5.91
N ASP A 49 -8.67 -14.71 -5.14
CA ASP A 49 -9.80 -13.91 -5.61
C ASP A 49 -10.13 -12.79 -4.64
N GLY A 50 -10.72 -11.72 -5.18
CA GLY A 50 -11.09 -10.58 -4.37
C GLY A 50 -11.60 -9.41 -5.20
N LYS A 51 -11.94 -8.34 -4.49
CA LYS A 51 -12.41 -7.10 -5.08
C LYS A 51 -11.92 -5.88 -4.31
N LEU A 52 -11.93 -4.75 -4.97
CA LEU A 52 -11.72 -3.42 -4.41
C LEU A 52 -12.98 -2.59 -4.63
N GLU A 53 -13.50 -2.02 -3.55
CA GLU A 53 -14.64 -1.12 -3.58
C GLU A 53 -14.25 0.21 -2.94
N PHE A 54 -14.80 1.30 -3.46
CA PHE A 54 -14.61 2.63 -2.89
C PHE A 54 -15.93 3.06 -2.24
N ILE A 55 -15.85 3.33 -0.95
CA ILE A 55 -17.02 3.63 -0.11
C ILE A 55 -16.92 5.09 0.30
N THR A 56 -17.99 5.84 0.06
CA THR A 56 -18.14 7.23 0.52
C THR A 56 -19.15 7.28 1.66
N GLN A 57 -18.75 7.87 2.78
CA GLN A 57 -19.58 8.09 3.96
C GLN A 57 -19.55 9.57 4.36
N SER A 58 -20.39 9.97 5.29
CA SER A 58 -20.46 11.36 5.78
C SER A 58 -19.17 11.83 6.46
N ASP A 59 -18.38 10.90 7.00
CA ASP A 59 -17.12 11.14 7.72
C ASP A 59 -15.86 10.89 6.89
N GLY A 60 -16.02 10.60 5.59
CA GLY A 60 -14.92 10.41 4.64
C GLY A 60 -15.10 9.23 3.69
N SER A 61 -14.17 9.12 2.75
CA SER A 61 -14.14 8.02 1.77
C SER A 61 -12.99 7.06 2.08
N TYR A 62 -13.17 5.79 1.69
CA TYR A 62 -12.13 4.77 1.87
C TYR A 62 -12.18 3.68 0.80
N ALA A 63 -11.06 3.02 0.60
CA ALA A 63 -10.97 1.82 -0.22
C ALA A 63 -11.18 0.57 0.65
N GLN A 64 -12.04 -0.33 0.21
CA GLN A 64 -12.29 -1.61 0.85
C GLN A 64 -11.82 -2.74 -0.07
N MET A 65 -10.77 -3.44 0.33
CA MET A 65 -10.32 -4.66 -0.32
C MET A 65 -10.87 -5.86 0.44
N THR A 66 -11.55 -6.75 -0.27
CA THR A 66 -12.05 -8.02 0.28
C THR A 66 -11.59 -9.16 -0.61
N GLY A 67 -11.31 -10.32 -0.02
CA GLY A 67 -10.90 -11.44 -0.84
C GLY A 67 -10.46 -12.66 -0.05
N GLN A 68 -10.07 -13.67 -0.81
CA GLN A 68 -9.52 -14.92 -0.31
C GLN A 68 -8.20 -15.20 -1.02
N VAL A 69 -7.14 -15.30 -0.23
CA VAL A 69 -5.81 -15.59 -0.75
C VAL A 69 -5.57 -17.10 -0.69
N SER A 70 -5.21 -17.69 -1.84
CA SER A 70 -4.82 -19.09 -1.97
C SER A 70 -3.33 -19.21 -2.27
N LEU A 71 -2.69 -20.25 -1.73
CA LEU A 71 -1.28 -20.58 -2.03
C LEU A 71 -1.14 -21.56 -3.19
N GLU A 72 -2.26 -22.00 -3.79
CA GLU A 72 -2.23 -22.90 -4.94
C GLU A 72 -1.54 -22.24 -6.14
N ASN A 73 -0.94 -23.06 -6.98
CA ASN A 73 -0.25 -22.66 -8.21
C ASN A 73 0.86 -21.60 -7.98
N ASN A 74 1.55 -21.65 -6.84
CA ASN A 74 2.54 -20.65 -6.43
C ASN A 74 1.97 -19.22 -6.33
N GLY A 75 0.65 -19.10 -6.10
CA GLY A 75 -0.02 -17.86 -5.79
C GLY A 75 0.27 -17.39 -4.37
N GLY A 76 -0.54 -16.51 -3.86
CA GLY A 76 -0.47 -16.11 -2.45
C GLY A 76 -0.69 -14.64 -2.17
N PHE A 77 -1.27 -13.86 -3.08
CA PHE A 77 -1.57 -12.45 -2.80
C PHE A 77 -2.81 -11.90 -3.51
N ILE A 78 -3.38 -10.88 -2.89
CA ILE A 78 -4.25 -9.89 -3.53
C ILE A 78 -3.70 -8.50 -3.20
N GLN A 79 -3.86 -7.56 -4.11
CA GLN A 79 -3.27 -6.23 -4.00
C GLN A 79 -4.13 -5.17 -4.70
N PHE A 80 -4.12 -3.94 -4.17
CA PHE A 80 -4.48 -2.78 -4.97
C PHE A 80 -3.35 -1.77 -4.99
N ARG A 81 -3.18 -1.09 -6.11
CA ARG A 81 -2.02 -0.22 -6.38
C ARG A 81 -2.42 1.07 -7.07
N HIS A 82 -1.76 2.14 -6.66
CA HIS A 82 -1.79 3.45 -7.29
C HIS A 82 -0.43 3.75 -7.94
N ASN A 83 -0.46 4.12 -9.22
CA ASN A 83 0.72 4.62 -9.93
C ASN A 83 0.81 6.13 -9.74
N LEU A 84 1.90 6.59 -9.14
CA LEU A 84 2.14 8.00 -8.84
C LEU A 84 2.43 8.77 -10.13
N LYS A 85 1.63 9.81 -10.40
CA LYS A 85 1.82 10.69 -11.56
C LYS A 85 2.79 11.83 -11.27
N THR A 86 2.92 12.21 -10.02
CA THR A 86 3.80 13.30 -9.56
C THR A 86 4.91 12.77 -8.69
N SER A 87 6.06 13.43 -8.72
CA SER A 87 7.18 13.09 -7.86
C SER A 87 6.87 13.45 -6.41
N VAL A 88 7.24 12.55 -5.50
CA VAL A 88 7.20 12.80 -4.06
C VAL A 88 8.33 13.77 -3.70
N GLN A 89 8.06 14.69 -2.79
CA GLN A 89 9.02 15.68 -2.37
C GLN A 89 10.21 15.02 -1.63
N PRO A 90 11.43 15.58 -1.75
CA PRO A 90 12.64 14.96 -1.21
C PRO A 90 12.72 14.95 0.32
N ASP A 91 11.99 15.82 0.99
CA ASP A 91 11.91 15.96 2.46
C ASP A 91 10.95 14.97 3.11
N GLN A 92 10.17 14.24 2.33
CA GLN A 92 9.27 13.22 2.85
C GLN A 92 10.07 12.03 3.41
N THR A 93 9.74 11.61 4.62
CA THR A 93 10.48 10.59 5.38
C THR A 93 9.79 9.23 5.45
N GLY A 94 8.51 9.16 5.05
CA GLY A 94 7.73 7.93 5.14
C GLY A 94 6.33 8.08 4.58
N ILE A 95 5.52 7.09 4.88
CA ILE A 95 4.11 6.99 4.50
C ILE A 95 3.27 6.89 5.76
N LYS A 96 2.20 7.64 5.82
CA LYS A 96 1.16 7.52 6.84
C LYS A 96 -0.10 6.94 6.20
N ILE A 97 -0.65 5.91 6.83
CA ILE A 97 -1.89 5.28 6.41
C ILE A 97 -2.90 5.28 7.57
N LYS A 98 -4.18 5.46 7.28
CA LYS A 98 -5.28 5.23 8.22
C LYS A 98 -5.99 3.95 7.79
N VAL A 99 -6.02 2.97 8.67
CA VAL A 99 -6.49 1.62 8.33
C VAL A 99 -7.39 1.03 9.40
N ARG A 100 -8.26 0.12 8.97
CA ARG A 100 -9.02 -0.79 9.80
C ARG A 100 -9.09 -2.14 9.08
N GLY A 101 -8.98 -3.24 9.80
CA GLY A 101 -8.97 -4.56 9.18
C GLY A 101 -9.56 -5.66 10.07
N ASN A 102 -8.91 -6.79 10.10
CA ASN A 102 -9.38 -8.03 10.74
C ASN A 102 -8.33 -8.65 11.66
N ASN A 103 -7.51 -7.82 12.29
CA ASN A 103 -6.41 -8.22 13.20
C ASN A 103 -5.36 -9.10 12.52
N GLN A 104 -5.03 -8.76 11.26
CA GLN A 104 -4.00 -9.47 10.49
C GLN A 104 -2.96 -8.51 9.96
N THR A 105 -1.79 -9.07 9.63
CA THR A 105 -0.68 -8.35 9.03
C THR A 105 -0.88 -8.19 7.53
N TYR A 106 -0.66 -6.98 7.05
CA TYR A 106 -0.65 -6.56 5.65
C TYR A 106 0.63 -5.84 5.31
N TYR A 107 0.82 -5.51 4.04
CA TYR A 107 2.06 -4.89 3.58
C TYR A 107 1.78 -3.68 2.71
N VAL A 108 2.59 -2.64 2.88
CA VAL A 108 2.73 -1.59 1.89
C VAL A 108 3.86 -1.96 0.96
N HIS A 109 3.60 -2.02 -0.34
CA HIS A 109 4.61 -2.17 -1.37
C HIS A 109 4.90 -0.84 -2.04
N LEU A 110 6.18 -0.53 -2.17
CA LEU A 110 6.66 0.62 -2.93
C LEU A 110 7.47 0.17 -4.14
N ARG A 111 7.20 0.80 -5.27
CA ARG A 111 8.08 0.68 -6.42
C ARG A 111 8.71 2.03 -6.74
N THR A 112 9.95 1.97 -7.18
CA THR A 112 10.78 3.14 -7.53
C THR A 112 11.24 3.02 -8.97
N ALA A 113 11.86 4.05 -9.51
CA ALA A 113 12.52 3.98 -10.82
C ALA A 113 13.59 2.86 -10.90
N GLY A 114 14.15 2.43 -9.76
CA GLY A 114 15.12 1.34 -9.70
C GLY A 114 14.50 -0.07 -9.62
N THR A 115 13.19 -0.19 -9.43
CA THR A 115 12.48 -1.49 -9.38
C THR A 115 12.07 -1.92 -10.80
N ILE A 116 13.02 -2.36 -11.61
CA ILE A 116 12.81 -2.63 -13.04
C ILE A 116 11.94 -3.88 -13.25
N LEU A 117 12.22 -4.96 -12.51
CA LEU A 117 11.50 -6.23 -12.66
C LEU A 117 10.19 -6.25 -11.85
N PRO A 118 9.16 -7.01 -12.28
CA PRO A 118 7.87 -7.08 -11.58
C PRO A 118 7.98 -7.47 -10.09
N TRP A 119 8.93 -8.34 -9.75
CA TRP A 119 9.19 -8.82 -8.38
C TRP A 119 10.17 -7.93 -7.59
N HIS A 120 10.61 -6.82 -8.15
CA HIS A 120 11.39 -5.81 -7.44
C HIS A 120 10.45 -4.82 -6.76
N TYR A 121 10.49 -4.75 -5.45
CA TYR A 121 9.72 -3.82 -4.62
C TYR A 121 10.40 -3.60 -3.27
N TYR A 122 9.92 -2.63 -2.54
CA TYR A 122 10.18 -2.46 -1.12
C TYR A 122 8.89 -2.74 -0.37
N GLN A 123 8.96 -3.37 0.80
CA GLN A 123 7.80 -3.68 1.61
C GLN A 123 7.97 -3.23 3.05
N ALA A 124 6.89 -2.83 3.68
CA ALA A 124 6.78 -2.64 5.12
C ALA A 124 5.50 -3.30 5.62
N ALA A 125 5.62 -4.10 6.67
CA ALA A 125 4.48 -4.76 7.30
C ALA A 125 3.73 -3.78 8.20
N PHE A 126 2.42 -4.01 8.35
CA PHE A 126 1.57 -3.35 9.33
C PHE A 126 0.42 -4.26 9.75
N ASP A 127 -0.01 -4.12 11.00
CA ASP A 127 -1.16 -4.85 11.52
C ASP A 127 -2.42 -3.97 11.41
N ALA A 128 -3.48 -4.52 10.85
CA ALA A 128 -4.75 -3.83 10.71
C ALA A 128 -5.75 -4.33 11.75
N SER A 129 -5.89 -3.59 12.85
CA SER A 129 -6.87 -3.89 13.90
C SER A 129 -8.30 -3.69 13.39
N ASP A 130 -9.29 -4.13 14.15
CA ASP A 130 -10.72 -3.96 13.88
C ASP A 130 -11.22 -2.52 14.12
N ALA A 131 -10.40 -1.66 14.73
CA ALA A 131 -10.63 -0.23 14.91
C ALA A 131 -9.79 0.60 13.95
N TRP A 132 -10.27 1.80 13.60
CA TRP A 132 -9.50 2.76 12.80
C TRP A 132 -8.25 3.22 13.55
N GLN A 133 -7.10 3.09 12.90
CA GLN A 133 -5.82 3.50 13.45
C GLN A 133 -4.95 4.18 12.38
N GLU A 134 -4.10 5.10 12.80
CA GLU A 134 -3.06 5.67 11.96
C GLU A 134 -1.75 4.90 12.17
N ILE A 135 -1.10 4.56 11.08
CA ILE A 135 0.19 3.86 11.07
C ILE A 135 1.18 4.70 10.27
N ARG A 136 2.36 4.91 10.83
CA ARG A 136 3.48 5.58 10.16
C ARG A 136 4.52 4.54 9.78
N LEU A 137 4.89 4.56 8.50
CA LEU A 137 5.87 3.64 7.90
C LEU A 137 7.03 4.48 7.35
N PRO A 138 8.11 4.65 8.13
CA PRO A 138 9.27 5.42 7.68
C PRO A 138 9.97 4.67 6.53
N PHE A 139 10.56 5.42 5.57
CA PHE A 139 11.19 4.79 4.40
C PHE A 139 12.38 3.91 4.74
N ASP A 140 13.09 4.17 5.83
CA ASP A 140 14.20 3.33 6.32
C ASP A 140 13.74 2.01 6.95
N GLY A 141 12.44 1.90 7.29
CA GLY A 141 11.79 0.67 7.76
C GLY A 141 11.32 -0.26 6.63
N PHE A 142 11.45 0.16 5.36
CA PHE A 142 11.08 -0.69 4.24
C PHE A 142 12.19 -1.68 3.87
N GLU A 143 11.85 -2.94 3.81
CA GLU A 143 12.72 -4.01 3.34
C GLU A 143 12.68 -4.14 1.82
N LYS A 144 13.83 -4.34 1.21
CA LYS A 144 13.97 -4.54 -0.22
C LYS A 144 13.82 -6.00 -0.62
N SER A 145 13.05 -6.29 -1.65
CA SER A 145 12.85 -7.66 -2.16
C SER A 145 14.08 -8.25 -2.86
N ASN A 146 15.07 -7.41 -3.22
CA ASN A 146 16.25 -7.86 -3.95
C ASN A 146 17.50 -7.06 -3.55
N LYS A 147 18.66 -7.75 -3.51
CA LYS A 147 19.95 -7.17 -3.08
C LYS A 147 20.45 -6.02 -3.96
N ILE A 148 20.07 -5.99 -5.25
CA ILE A 148 20.48 -4.93 -6.19
C ILE A 148 19.78 -3.59 -5.92
N LEU A 149 18.68 -3.59 -5.20
CA LEU A 149 17.98 -2.37 -4.83
C LEU A 149 18.77 -1.59 -3.77
N ARG A 150 18.59 -0.28 -3.76
CA ARG A 150 19.13 0.59 -2.70
C ARG A 150 18.62 0.11 -1.34
N LYS A 151 19.36 0.39 -0.26
CA LYS A 151 18.96 0.02 1.10
C LYS A 151 17.59 0.62 1.46
N THR A 152 17.37 1.88 1.10
CA THR A 152 16.16 2.64 1.41
C THR A 152 15.53 3.18 0.11
N PRO A 153 14.20 3.13 -0.06
CA PRO A 153 13.54 3.76 -1.20
C PRO A 153 13.73 5.27 -1.17
N LYS A 154 14.13 5.87 -2.31
CA LYS A 154 14.28 7.32 -2.42
C LYS A 154 12.92 7.94 -2.72
N PRO A 155 12.41 8.91 -1.93
CA PRO A 155 11.10 9.54 -2.13
C PRO A 155 10.88 10.03 -3.56
N THR A 156 11.81 10.82 -4.10
CA THR A 156 11.71 11.39 -5.46
C THR A 156 11.71 10.36 -6.59
N SER A 157 12.04 9.10 -6.30
CA SER A 157 12.05 8.01 -7.29
C SER A 157 10.82 7.10 -7.20
N LEU A 158 9.91 7.35 -6.26
CA LEU A 158 8.69 6.55 -6.11
C LEU A 158 7.84 6.60 -7.38
N LYS A 159 7.36 5.44 -7.81
CA LYS A 159 6.52 5.23 -8.99
C LYS A 159 5.16 4.68 -8.66
N SER A 160 5.06 3.84 -7.65
CA SER A 160 3.76 3.34 -7.20
C SER A 160 3.79 2.94 -5.74
N ILE A 161 2.61 2.95 -5.17
CA ILE A 161 2.31 2.41 -3.85
C ILE A 161 1.21 1.36 -3.99
N GLY A 162 1.31 0.27 -3.25
CA GLY A 162 0.30 -0.78 -3.21
C GLY A 162 0.07 -1.28 -1.80
N ILE A 163 -1.13 -1.75 -1.54
CA ILE A 163 -1.50 -2.45 -0.31
C ILE A 163 -1.72 -3.92 -0.65
N VAL A 164 -1.07 -4.79 0.09
CA VAL A 164 -0.98 -6.22 -0.23
C VAL A 164 -1.44 -7.06 0.95
N ALA A 165 -2.27 -8.05 0.65
CA ALA A 165 -2.56 -9.16 1.55
C ALA A 165 -1.88 -10.42 1.02
N PHE A 166 -1.03 -11.03 1.84
CA PHE A 166 -0.42 -12.32 1.56
C PHE A 166 -1.17 -13.47 2.27
N GLY A 167 -1.15 -14.66 1.67
CA GLY A 167 -1.73 -15.87 2.24
C GLY A 167 -0.83 -16.56 3.28
N ARG A 168 0.43 -16.13 3.40
CA ARG A 168 1.42 -16.63 4.36
C ARG A 168 2.14 -15.45 5.02
N ALA A 169 2.69 -15.69 6.22
CA ALA A 169 3.62 -14.74 6.83
C ALA A 169 4.91 -14.63 5.99
N HIS A 170 5.45 -13.44 5.90
CA HIS A 170 6.72 -13.13 5.24
C HIS A 170 7.68 -12.54 6.25
#